data_0f7000216216309a834a63554488f375
#
_entry.id   0f7000216216309a834a63554488f375
#
_cell.length_a   1.000
_cell.length_b   1.000
_cell.length_c   1.000
_cell.angle_alpha   90.00
_cell.angle_beta   90.00
_cell.angle_gamma   90.00
#
_symmetry.space_group_name_H-M   'P 1'
#
loop_
_entity.id
_entity.type
_entity.pdbx_description
1 polymer ?
#
loop_
_entity_poly.entity_id
_entity_poly.type
_entity_poly.pdbx_seq_one_letter_code
_entity_poly.pdbx_strand_id
1 'polypeptide(L)'
;MPFITVGKENSSNIDLYYEDHGSGKPVVLIHGYPLSGASWEKQLPALLAAGHRVITYDRRGFGKSSQPTDGYNYDTFAEDLHKVVTHLKLRDVVLVGFSMGGGEVARYLGRYGSKGVSKAVFISSIPPFLLKTSDNPEGVDGSVFEGIQKAAAADRYAFFSEFFKNFYNTDLLMGRRISEQAVQASWNVAAGASATATVACVPTWHEDFRQDLARIDIPALVLHGDADRIVPASASGQRTAQLVKGARLIIVKDGPHAITWTHPGEVNAELLNFLGKAQAERAAAATPNEAVA
;
A
#
# COMPACT_ATOMS: atom_id res chain seq x y z
N MET A 1 5.76 22.27 -6.42
CA MET A 1 5.22 21.06 -5.78
C MET A 1 5.68 19.88 -6.60
N PRO A 2 6.07 18.77 -5.99
CA PRO A 2 6.65 17.63 -6.71
C PRO A 2 5.55 16.82 -7.40
N PHE A 3 5.55 16.85 -8.73
CA PHE A 3 4.68 16.03 -9.57
C PHE A 3 5.51 15.27 -10.60
N ILE A 4 5.02 14.08 -10.94
CA ILE A 4 5.60 13.23 -11.99
C ILE A 4 4.54 13.01 -13.05
N THR A 5 4.80 13.42 -14.28
CA THR A 5 3.90 13.14 -15.41
C THR A 5 4.01 11.66 -15.79
N VAL A 6 2.89 10.96 -15.71
CA VAL A 6 2.80 9.51 -15.99
C VAL A 6 2.00 9.19 -17.25
N GLY A 7 1.39 10.17 -17.87
CA GLY A 7 0.60 9.98 -19.08
C GLY A 7 -0.09 11.25 -19.53
N LYS A 8 -1.04 11.08 -20.42
CA LYS A 8 -1.91 12.15 -20.91
C LYS A 8 -3.33 11.63 -21.07
N GLU A 9 -4.28 12.52 -20.82
CA GLU A 9 -5.67 12.38 -21.22
C GLU A 9 -6.03 13.59 -22.07
N ASN A 10 -6.35 13.37 -23.34
CA ASN A 10 -6.51 14.43 -24.33
C ASN A 10 -5.27 15.37 -24.37
N SER A 11 -5.45 16.65 -24.09
CA SER A 11 -4.38 17.65 -24.05
C SER A 11 -3.73 17.84 -22.66
N SER A 12 -4.29 17.21 -21.61
CA SER A 12 -3.85 17.39 -20.24
C SER A 12 -2.87 16.29 -19.81
N ASN A 13 -1.87 16.65 -19.01
CA ASN A 13 -1.01 15.66 -18.37
C ASN A 13 -1.76 14.94 -17.26
N ILE A 14 -1.41 13.67 -17.08
CA ILE A 14 -1.75 12.91 -15.87
C ILE A 14 -0.53 12.98 -14.98
N ASP A 15 -0.63 13.74 -13.90
CA ASP A 15 0.46 14.00 -12.97
C ASP A 15 0.18 13.34 -11.62
N LEU A 16 1.15 12.59 -11.10
CA LEU A 16 1.12 12.05 -9.75
C LEU A 16 1.83 12.98 -8.78
N TYR A 17 1.15 13.34 -7.71
CA TYR A 17 1.75 14.01 -6.57
C TYR A 17 2.57 13.03 -5.75
N TYR A 18 3.76 13.45 -5.32
CA TYR A 18 4.60 12.66 -4.40
C TYR A 18 5.24 13.55 -3.34
N GLU A 19 5.67 12.92 -2.26
CA GLU A 19 6.53 13.52 -1.24
C GLU A 19 7.79 12.67 -1.10
N ASP A 20 8.94 13.32 -0.86
CA ASP A 20 10.26 12.69 -0.81
C ASP A 20 11.03 13.30 0.36
N HIS A 21 11.20 12.53 1.42
CA HIS A 21 11.72 12.99 2.69
C HIS A 21 12.93 12.18 3.14
N GLY A 22 13.85 12.85 3.84
CA GLY A 22 15.00 12.20 4.44
C GLY A 22 16.10 11.81 3.43
N SER A 23 16.96 10.90 3.84
CA SER A 23 18.08 10.39 3.04
C SER A 23 18.40 8.97 3.45
N GLY A 24 19.16 8.22 2.64
CA GLY A 24 19.52 6.84 2.91
C GLY A 24 18.74 5.85 2.05
N LYS A 25 18.52 4.63 2.56
CA LYS A 25 17.84 3.58 1.78
C LYS A 25 16.40 3.97 1.45
N PRO A 26 15.99 3.96 0.17
CA PRO A 26 14.67 4.44 -0.22
C PRO A 26 13.57 3.42 0.12
N VAL A 27 12.48 3.92 0.68
CA VAL A 27 11.25 3.18 0.99
C VAL A 27 10.10 3.90 0.29
N VAL A 28 9.40 3.25 -0.61
CA VAL A 28 8.19 3.77 -1.26
C VAL A 28 6.96 3.20 -0.56
N LEU A 29 6.13 4.08 -0.03
CA LEU A 29 4.90 3.76 0.68
C LEU A 29 3.70 3.97 -0.24
N ILE A 30 2.98 2.90 -0.54
CA ILE A 30 1.89 2.84 -1.52
C ILE A 30 0.57 2.68 -0.78
N HIS A 31 -0.27 3.70 -0.82
CA HIS A 31 -1.51 3.78 -0.06
C HIS A 31 -2.61 2.83 -0.57
N GLY A 32 -3.57 2.51 0.31
CA GLY A 32 -4.79 1.78 0.00
C GLY A 32 -5.95 2.67 -0.44
N TYR A 33 -7.02 2.05 -0.89
CA TYR A 33 -8.29 2.69 -1.21
C TYR A 33 -9.06 3.06 0.08
N PRO A 34 -9.76 4.17 0.13
CA PRO A 34 -9.82 5.29 -0.81
C PRO A 34 -8.94 6.47 -0.36
N LEU A 35 -7.79 6.19 0.22
CA LEU A 35 -6.91 7.15 0.87
C LEU A 35 -5.87 7.77 -0.08
N SER A 36 -4.82 8.37 0.48
CA SER A 36 -3.70 9.00 -0.22
C SER A 36 -2.39 8.75 0.53
N GLY A 37 -1.28 9.29 0.05
CA GLY A 37 0.01 9.24 0.75
C GLY A 37 -0.03 9.77 2.18
N ALA A 38 -0.96 10.67 2.51
CA ALA A 38 -1.16 11.19 3.87
C ALA A 38 -1.53 10.09 4.89
N SER A 39 -2.06 8.94 4.45
CA SER A 39 -2.40 7.82 5.34
C SER A 39 -1.21 7.18 6.06
N TRP A 40 0.01 7.51 5.65
CA TRP A 40 1.25 7.00 6.24
C TRP A 40 1.80 7.84 7.39
N GLU A 41 1.00 8.75 7.98
CA GLU A 41 1.45 9.69 9.01
C GLU A 41 2.06 9.02 10.26
N LYS A 42 1.71 7.77 10.56
CA LYS A 42 2.26 7.02 11.70
C LYS A 42 3.57 6.27 11.36
N GLN A 43 3.80 5.94 10.09
CA GLN A 43 4.97 5.23 9.62
C GLN A 43 6.09 6.19 9.21
N LEU A 44 5.73 7.30 8.56
CA LEU A 44 6.70 8.27 8.04
C LEU A 44 7.71 8.75 9.09
N PRO A 45 7.30 9.25 10.28
CA PRO A 45 8.25 9.70 11.29
C PRO A 45 9.18 8.59 11.80
N ALA A 46 8.66 7.37 11.96
CA ALA A 46 9.44 6.22 12.45
C ALA A 46 10.53 5.81 11.44
N LEU A 47 10.20 5.78 10.16
CA LEU A 47 11.14 5.46 9.09
C LEU A 47 12.21 6.55 8.92
N LEU A 48 11.82 7.83 9.01
CA LEU A 48 12.75 8.96 8.95
C LEU A 48 13.71 8.95 10.14
N ALA A 49 13.23 8.68 11.35
CA ALA A 49 14.05 8.58 12.55
C ALA A 49 15.05 7.41 12.47
N ALA A 50 14.72 6.34 11.72
CA ALA A 50 15.61 5.23 11.44
C ALA A 50 16.61 5.51 10.30
N GLY A 51 16.58 6.70 9.68
CA GLY A 51 17.51 7.15 8.65
C GLY A 51 17.14 6.72 7.22
N HIS A 52 15.91 6.32 6.97
CA HIS A 52 15.45 5.99 5.63
C HIS A 52 15.08 7.25 4.82
N ARG A 53 15.23 7.18 3.50
CA ARG A 53 14.58 8.10 2.57
C ARG A 53 13.18 7.55 2.29
N VAL A 54 12.14 8.32 2.57
CA VAL A 54 10.75 7.87 2.48
C VAL A 54 10.03 8.64 1.38
N ILE A 55 9.50 7.89 0.43
CA ILE A 55 8.71 8.42 -0.67
C ILE A 55 7.26 7.96 -0.49
N THR A 56 6.32 8.90 -0.52
CA THR A 56 4.89 8.62 -0.67
C THR A 56 4.42 9.20 -1.98
N TYR A 57 3.41 8.63 -2.59
CA TYR A 57 2.73 9.26 -3.73
C TYR A 57 1.23 8.98 -3.66
N ASP A 58 0.47 9.87 -4.28
CA ASP A 58 -0.95 9.70 -4.44
C ASP A 58 -1.21 9.00 -5.78
N ARG A 59 -1.90 7.86 -5.76
CA ARG A 59 -2.30 7.15 -6.98
C ARG A 59 -3.21 8.05 -7.82
N ARG A 60 -3.18 7.90 -9.15
CA ARG A 60 -4.16 8.55 -10.03
C ARG A 60 -5.58 8.42 -9.50
N GLY A 61 -6.36 9.48 -9.55
CA GLY A 61 -7.71 9.54 -9.02
C GLY A 61 -7.83 9.82 -7.53
N PHE A 62 -6.71 9.90 -6.79
CA PHE A 62 -6.70 10.07 -5.33
C PHE A 62 -5.79 11.23 -4.91
N GLY A 63 -6.08 11.76 -3.72
CA GLY A 63 -5.29 12.81 -3.10
C GLY A 63 -5.12 14.04 -3.98
N LYS A 64 -3.86 14.45 -4.19
CA LYS A 64 -3.48 15.62 -5.00
C LYS A 64 -3.10 15.26 -6.44
N SER A 65 -3.15 13.98 -6.81
CA SER A 65 -2.86 13.52 -8.18
C SER A 65 -4.00 13.84 -9.15
N SER A 66 -3.68 13.83 -10.45
CA SER A 66 -4.68 13.98 -11.51
C SER A 66 -5.79 12.94 -11.39
N GLN A 67 -7.01 13.33 -11.77
CA GLN A 67 -8.20 12.50 -11.70
C GLN A 67 -8.71 12.15 -13.12
N PRO A 68 -7.98 11.33 -13.90
CA PRO A 68 -8.38 10.96 -15.25
C PRO A 68 -9.68 10.15 -15.24
N THR A 69 -10.28 9.99 -16.42
CA THR A 69 -11.54 9.23 -16.56
C THR A 69 -11.31 7.72 -16.70
N ASP A 70 -10.06 7.28 -16.96
CA ASP A 70 -9.69 5.88 -17.14
C ASP A 70 -8.32 5.51 -16.53
N GLY A 71 -7.85 4.29 -16.82
CA GLY A 71 -6.56 3.81 -16.34
C GLY A 71 -6.60 3.27 -14.90
N TYR A 72 -7.76 2.94 -14.40
CA TYR A 72 -7.94 2.35 -13.06
C TYR A 72 -7.84 0.82 -13.14
N ASN A 73 -6.62 0.31 -13.34
CA ASN A 73 -6.28 -1.12 -13.36
C ASN A 73 -4.84 -1.30 -12.90
N TYR A 74 -4.48 -2.51 -12.46
CA TYR A 74 -3.16 -2.76 -11.87
C TYR A 74 -2.00 -2.69 -12.85
N ASP A 75 -2.20 -2.94 -14.12
CA ASP A 75 -1.15 -2.77 -15.13
C ASP A 75 -0.74 -1.30 -15.23
N THR A 76 -1.73 -0.41 -15.23
CA THR A 76 -1.50 1.04 -15.23
C THR A 76 -0.90 1.52 -13.91
N PHE A 77 -1.39 1.04 -12.75
CA PHE A 77 -0.83 1.42 -11.46
C PHE A 77 0.62 0.97 -11.31
N ALA A 78 0.96 -0.25 -11.76
CA ALA A 78 2.34 -0.74 -11.75
C ALA A 78 3.24 0.06 -12.71
N GLU A 79 2.72 0.51 -13.86
CA GLU A 79 3.43 1.40 -14.78
C GLU A 79 3.67 2.78 -14.14
N ASP A 80 2.68 3.33 -13.46
CA ASP A 80 2.82 4.58 -12.73
C ASP A 80 3.89 4.49 -11.64
N LEU A 81 3.87 3.43 -10.84
CA LEU A 81 4.91 3.15 -9.85
C LEU A 81 6.29 3.01 -10.50
N HIS A 82 6.38 2.37 -11.68
CA HIS A 82 7.63 2.26 -12.43
C HIS A 82 8.16 3.63 -12.85
N LYS A 83 7.28 4.55 -13.27
CA LYS A 83 7.65 5.94 -13.60
C LYS A 83 8.12 6.69 -12.36
N VAL A 84 7.49 6.50 -11.18
CA VAL A 84 7.96 7.08 -9.91
C VAL A 84 9.36 6.60 -9.57
N VAL A 85 9.60 5.28 -9.56
CA VAL A 85 10.90 4.67 -9.27
C VAL A 85 11.99 5.15 -10.22
N THR A 86 11.67 5.24 -11.51
CA THR A 86 12.61 5.66 -12.57
C THR A 86 12.92 7.16 -12.51
N HIS A 87 11.88 8.00 -12.36
CA HIS A 87 12.03 9.46 -12.28
C HIS A 87 12.92 9.87 -11.10
N LEU A 88 12.68 9.27 -9.93
CA LEU A 88 13.45 9.54 -8.72
C LEU A 88 14.78 8.77 -8.67
N LYS A 89 15.09 7.98 -9.72
CA LYS A 89 16.33 7.19 -9.86
C LYS A 89 16.59 6.29 -8.64
N LEU A 90 15.51 5.70 -8.09
CA LEU A 90 15.60 4.87 -6.91
C LEU A 90 16.35 3.56 -7.22
N ARG A 91 17.19 3.14 -6.28
CA ARG A 91 17.91 1.88 -6.35
C ARG A 91 17.84 1.18 -5.00
N ASP A 92 17.83 -0.15 -5.01
CA ASP A 92 17.67 -0.99 -3.81
C ASP A 92 16.46 -0.59 -2.98
N VAL A 93 15.40 -0.14 -3.68
CA VAL A 93 14.19 0.38 -3.08
C VAL A 93 13.42 -0.71 -2.33
N VAL A 94 12.81 -0.34 -1.22
CA VAL A 94 11.81 -1.17 -0.56
C VAL A 94 10.43 -0.68 -1.00
N LEU A 95 9.59 -1.60 -1.49
CA LEU A 95 8.20 -1.31 -1.83
C LEU A 95 7.30 -1.78 -0.69
N VAL A 96 6.49 -0.87 -0.15
CA VAL A 96 5.55 -1.14 0.96
C VAL A 96 4.14 -0.84 0.48
N GLY A 97 3.32 -1.85 0.29
CA GLY A 97 1.94 -1.70 -0.17
C GLY A 97 0.92 -1.98 0.93
N PHE A 98 0.02 -1.04 1.17
CA PHE A 98 -1.11 -1.21 2.06
C PHE A 98 -2.38 -1.50 1.25
N SER A 99 -3.13 -2.55 1.63
CA SER A 99 -4.42 -2.88 1.02
C SER A 99 -4.32 -3.01 -0.51
N MET A 100 -5.03 -2.19 -1.27
CA MET A 100 -4.93 -2.07 -2.72
C MET A 100 -3.48 -1.79 -3.19
N GLY A 101 -2.67 -1.06 -2.40
CA GLY A 101 -1.26 -0.82 -2.70
C GLY A 101 -0.40 -2.09 -2.73
N GLY A 102 -0.81 -3.15 -2.01
CA GLY A 102 -0.13 -4.45 -2.09
C GLY A 102 -0.34 -5.15 -3.44
N GLY A 103 -1.50 -4.98 -4.06
CA GLY A 103 -1.72 -5.44 -5.44
C GLY A 103 -0.82 -4.72 -6.44
N GLU A 104 -0.56 -3.44 -6.21
CA GLU A 104 0.37 -2.66 -7.02
C GLU A 104 1.82 -3.14 -6.88
N VAL A 105 2.26 -3.47 -5.65
CA VAL A 105 3.57 -4.10 -5.41
C VAL A 105 3.67 -5.45 -6.12
N ALA A 106 2.65 -6.31 -5.99
CA ALA A 106 2.64 -7.63 -6.63
C ALA A 106 2.72 -7.50 -8.17
N ARG A 107 1.87 -6.68 -8.79
CA ARG A 107 1.86 -6.47 -10.24
C ARG A 107 3.15 -5.83 -10.73
N TYR A 108 3.73 -4.88 -9.97
CA TYR A 108 5.02 -4.29 -10.31
C TYR A 108 6.12 -5.37 -10.39
N LEU A 109 6.25 -6.20 -9.35
CA LEU A 109 7.27 -7.24 -9.31
C LEU A 109 7.01 -8.35 -10.34
N GLY A 110 5.76 -8.72 -10.56
CA GLY A 110 5.38 -9.67 -11.61
C GLY A 110 5.72 -9.21 -13.03
N ARG A 111 5.61 -7.89 -13.29
CA ARG A 111 5.78 -7.31 -14.63
C ARG A 111 7.21 -6.83 -14.90
N TYR A 112 7.84 -6.16 -13.93
CA TYR A 112 9.15 -5.52 -14.07
C TYR A 112 10.29 -6.32 -13.40
N GLY A 113 9.95 -7.34 -12.60
CA GLY A 113 10.91 -8.11 -11.81
C GLY A 113 11.46 -7.33 -10.63
N SER A 114 12.41 -7.92 -9.92
CA SER A 114 13.00 -7.38 -8.69
C SER A 114 14.24 -6.51 -8.92
N LYS A 115 14.67 -6.31 -10.18
CA LYS A 115 15.88 -5.50 -10.45
C LYS A 115 15.73 -4.07 -9.89
N GLY A 116 16.59 -3.71 -8.93
CA GLY A 116 16.55 -2.41 -8.24
C GLY A 116 15.57 -2.34 -7.07
N VAL A 117 14.86 -3.44 -6.76
CA VAL A 117 14.01 -3.59 -5.58
C VAL A 117 14.70 -4.56 -4.62
N SER A 118 14.87 -4.18 -3.37
CA SER A 118 15.58 -5.00 -2.39
C SER A 118 14.66 -5.81 -1.48
N LYS A 119 13.46 -5.31 -1.22
CA LYS A 119 12.48 -5.95 -0.32
C LYS A 119 11.06 -5.55 -0.72
N ALA A 120 10.08 -6.40 -0.42
CA ALA A 120 8.66 -6.13 -0.57
C ALA A 120 7.92 -6.28 0.75
N VAL A 121 6.95 -5.41 1.01
CA VAL A 121 6.11 -5.47 2.21
C VAL A 121 4.64 -5.35 1.81
N PHE A 122 3.82 -6.26 2.33
CA PHE A 122 2.38 -6.35 2.11
C PHE A 122 1.67 -6.14 3.44
N ILE A 123 0.93 -5.04 3.59
CA ILE A 123 0.21 -4.71 4.83
C ILE A 123 -1.29 -4.74 4.55
N SER A 124 -2.04 -5.62 5.23
CA SER A 124 -3.50 -5.80 5.05
C SER A 124 -3.90 -5.81 3.56
N SER A 125 -3.07 -6.43 2.72
CA SER A 125 -3.11 -6.26 1.27
C SER A 125 -4.05 -7.26 0.59
N ILE A 126 -4.50 -6.95 -0.62
CA ILE A 126 -5.49 -7.75 -1.35
C ILE A 126 -4.96 -9.01 -2.05
N PRO A 127 -3.67 -9.13 -2.46
CA PRO A 127 -3.19 -10.38 -3.03
C PRO A 127 -3.38 -11.58 -2.09
N PRO A 128 -3.49 -12.81 -2.60
CA PRO A 128 -3.22 -13.24 -3.97
C PRO A 128 -4.42 -13.14 -4.93
N PHE A 129 -5.63 -13.35 -4.45
CA PHE A 129 -6.85 -13.35 -5.26
C PHE A 129 -8.07 -13.36 -4.34
N LEU A 130 -8.83 -12.26 -4.33
CA LEU A 130 -9.94 -12.12 -3.39
C LEU A 130 -11.26 -12.74 -3.88
N LEU A 131 -11.49 -12.83 -5.20
CA LEU A 131 -12.75 -13.33 -5.72
C LEU A 131 -12.86 -14.84 -5.47
N LYS A 132 -13.99 -15.27 -4.92
CA LYS A 132 -14.34 -16.68 -4.78
C LYS A 132 -14.69 -17.26 -6.15
N THR A 133 -13.98 -18.32 -6.51
CA THR A 133 -14.17 -19.08 -7.75
C THR A 133 -14.01 -20.57 -7.45
N SER A 134 -14.22 -21.43 -8.45
CA SER A 134 -14.04 -22.89 -8.29
C SER A 134 -12.58 -23.27 -7.94
N ASP A 135 -11.59 -22.49 -8.42
CA ASP A 135 -10.16 -22.68 -8.13
C ASP A 135 -9.67 -21.76 -6.99
N ASN A 136 -10.57 -20.97 -6.37
CA ASN A 136 -10.32 -20.10 -5.23
C ASN A 136 -11.48 -20.15 -4.22
N PRO A 137 -11.80 -21.30 -3.62
CA PRO A 137 -12.95 -21.45 -2.73
C PRO A 137 -12.87 -20.61 -1.44
N GLU A 138 -11.65 -20.24 -1.02
CA GLU A 138 -11.37 -19.39 0.15
C GLU A 138 -11.62 -17.89 -0.10
N GLY A 139 -11.95 -17.53 -1.32
CA GLY A 139 -12.18 -16.13 -1.71
C GLY A 139 -13.49 -15.58 -1.14
N VAL A 140 -13.67 -14.28 -1.31
CA VAL A 140 -14.87 -13.52 -0.94
C VAL A 140 -15.89 -13.58 -2.08
N ASP A 141 -17.16 -13.76 -1.75
CA ASP A 141 -18.22 -13.82 -2.74
C ASP A 141 -18.31 -12.53 -3.58
N GLY A 142 -18.50 -12.69 -4.90
CA GLY A 142 -18.52 -11.56 -5.84
C GLY A 142 -19.62 -10.53 -5.53
N SER A 143 -20.74 -10.96 -4.93
CA SER A 143 -21.84 -10.07 -4.54
C SER A 143 -21.43 -9.01 -3.50
N VAL A 144 -20.39 -9.29 -2.68
CA VAL A 144 -19.85 -8.32 -1.73
C VAL A 144 -19.24 -7.12 -2.49
N PHE A 145 -18.45 -7.39 -3.51
CA PHE A 145 -17.80 -6.34 -4.31
C PHE A 145 -18.82 -5.58 -5.16
N GLU A 146 -19.81 -6.27 -5.73
CA GLU A 146 -20.92 -5.64 -6.45
C GLU A 146 -21.70 -4.69 -5.51
N GLY A 147 -21.97 -5.12 -4.28
CA GLY A 147 -22.61 -4.30 -3.26
C GLY A 147 -21.81 -3.03 -2.94
N ILE A 148 -20.48 -3.16 -2.76
CA ILE A 148 -19.57 -2.04 -2.54
C ILE A 148 -19.60 -1.07 -3.74
N GLN A 149 -19.49 -1.59 -4.97
CA GLN A 149 -19.50 -0.77 -6.17
C GLN A 149 -20.83 -0.01 -6.34
N LYS A 150 -21.95 -0.68 -6.11
CA LYS A 150 -23.30 -0.06 -6.17
C LYS A 150 -23.45 1.03 -5.09
N ALA A 151 -23.01 0.78 -3.86
CA ALA A 151 -23.08 1.76 -2.79
C ALA A 151 -22.21 2.99 -3.09
N ALA A 152 -20.98 2.79 -3.57
CA ALA A 152 -20.09 3.87 -3.96
C ALA A 152 -20.64 4.69 -5.15
N ALA A 153 -21.31 4.04 -6.10
CA ALA A 153 -21.92 4.72 -7.24
C ALA A 153 -23.19 5.50 -6.85
N ALA A 154 -23.96 5.01 -5.89
CA ALA A 154 -25.20 5.65 -5.45
C ALA A 154 -24.95 6.89 -4.59
N ASP A 155 -24.12 6.78 -3.57
CA ASP A 155 -23.69 7.88 -2.68
C ASP A 155 -22.35 7.53 -2.07
N ARG A 156 -21.25 7.97 -2.70
CA ARG A 156 -19.89 7.66 -2.23
C ARG A 156 -19.59 8.25 -0.85
N TYR A 157 -20.23 9.34 -0.46
CA TYR A 157 -20.00 9.98 0.84
C TYR A 157 -20.64 9.18 1.97
N ALA A 158 -21.87 8.72 1.79
CA ALA A 158 -22.52 7.79 2.72
C ALA A 158 -21.76 6.45 2.76
N PHE A 159 -21.36 5.93 1.60
CA PHE A 159 -20.53 4.73 1.51
C PHE A 159 -19.24 4.84 2.33
N PHE A 160 -18.49 5.93 2.23
CA PHE A 160 -17.27 6.12 3.02
C PHE A 160 -17.53 6.11 4.53
N SER A 161 -18.66 6.67 4.97
CA SER A 161 -19.01 6.65 6.39
C SER A 161 -19.19 5.21 6.90
N GLU A 162 -19.86 4.35 6.14
CA GLU A 162 -20.02 2.93 6.50
C GLU A 162 -18.72 2.13 6.32
N PHE A 163 -17.98 2.40 5.24
CA PHE A 163 -16.71 1.74 4.95
C PHE A 163 -15.71 1.92 6.10
N PHE A 164 -15.53 3.14 6.61
CA PHE A 164 -14.60 3.41 7.69
C PHE A 164 -14.99 2.81 9.04
N LYS A 165 -16.26 2.46 9.27
CA LYS A 165 -16.65 1.69 10.45
C LYS A 165 -15.96 0.33 10.49
N ASN A 166 -15.98 -0.40 9.36
CA ASN A 166 -15.33 -1.71 9.23
C ASN A 166 -13.82 -1.60 9.00
N PHE A 167 -13.36 -0.52 8.35
CA PHE A 167 -11.94 -0.26 8.10
C PHE A 167 -11.15 -0.11 9.40
N TYR A 168 -11.75 0.52 10.42
CA TYR A 168 -11.16 0.76 11.73
C TYR A 168 -11.72 -0.13 12.84
N ASN A 169 -12.75 -0.94 12.60
CA ASN A 169 -13.54 -1.63 13.63
C ASN A 169 -13.98 -0.66 14.73
N THR A 170 -14.64 0.44 14.33
CA THR A 170 -14.96 1.56 15.25
C THR A 170 -15.84 1.14 16.41
N ASP A 171 -16.70 0.12 16.27
CA ASP A 171 -17.50 -0.47 17.32
C ASP A 171 -16.66 -1.04 18.49
N LEU A 172 -15.42 -1.46 18.21
CA LEU A 172 -14.50 -2.05 19.18
C LEU A 172 -13.37 -1.10 19.60
N LEU A 173 -12.89 -0.25 18.68
CA LEU A 173 -11.65 0.50 18.84
C LEU A 173 -11.82 2.00 19.02
N MET A 174 -13.04 2.56 18.83
CA MET A 174 -13.32 3.98 19.04
C MET A 174 -12.98 4.41 20.47
N GLY A 175 -12.28 5.54 20.60
CA GLY A 175 -11.80 6.06 21.88
C GLY A 175 -10.67 5.28 22.55
N ARG A 176 -10.25 4.15 21.95
CA ARG A 176 -9.16 3.31 22.47
C ARG A 176 -7.93 3.34 21.56
N ARG A 177 -8.09 3.06 20.28
CA ARG A 177 -7.02 3.04 19.26
C ARG A 177 -7.28 3.96 18.07
N ILE A 178 -8.48 4.49 17.95
CA ILE A 178 -8.89 5.47 16.93
C ILE A 178 -9.81 6.52 17.55
N SER A 179 -9.70 7.77 17.11
CA SER A 179 -10.59 8.86 17.49
C SER A 179 -11.59 9.16 16.38
N GLU A 180 -12.71 9.78 16.72
CA GLU A 180 -13.68 10.28 15.73
C GLU A 180 -13.04 11.26 14.74
N GLN A 181 -12.11 12.10 15.22
CA GLN A 181 -11.38 13.07 14.39
C GLN A 181 -10.49 12.38 13.36
N ALA A 182 -9.84 11.26 13.72
CA ALA A 182 -9.02 10.50 12.79
C ALA A 182 -9.87 9.78 11.73
N VAL A 183 -11.04 9.26 12.12
CA VAL A 183 -12.02 8.71 11.16
C VAL A 183 -12.52 9.81 10.23
N GLN A 184 -12.85 10.98 10.77
CA GLN A 184 -13.28 12.14 9.97
C GLN A 184 -12.17 12.62 9.02
N ALA A 185 -10.91 12.64 9.47
CA ALA A 185 -9.77 13.00 8.61
C ALA A 185 -9.65 12.03 7.44
N SER A 186 -9.78 10.73 7.68
CA SER A 186 -9.77 9.71 6.62
C SER A 186 -10.96 9.88 5.66
N TRP A 187 -12.14 10.18 6.18
CA TRP A 187 -13.32 10.48 5.39
C TRP A 187 -13.10 11.72 4.49
N ASN A 188 -12.49 12.77 5.02
CA ASN A 188 -12.19 13.99 4.25
C ASN A 188 -11.22 13.71 3.09
N VAL A 189 -10.21 12.87 3.32
CA VAL A 189 -9.28 12.42 2.26
C VAL A 189 -10.03 11.62 1.20
N ALA A 190 -10.85 10.66 1.60
CA ALA A 190 -11.65 9.85 0.70
C ALA A 190 -12.66 10.68 -0.12
N ALA A 191 -13.29 11.68 0.52
CA ALA A 191 -14.24 12.57 -0.14
C ALA A 191 -13.60 13.39 -1.28
N GLY A 192 -12.30 13.68 -1.18
CA GLY A 192 -11.50 14.35 -2.23
C GLY A 192 -11.11 13.47 -3.41
N ALA A 193 -11.28 12.15 -3.31
CA ALA A 193 -10.99 11.23 -4.42
C ALA A 193 -11.95 11.43 -5.60
N SER A 194 -11.48 11.05 -6.80
CA SER A 194 -12.32 11.05 -8.01
C SER A 194 -13.55 10.18 -7.83
N ALA A 195 -14.72 10.68 -8.24
CA ALA A 195 -15.94 9.88 -8.27
C ALA A 195 -15.77 8.67 -9.20
N THR A 196 -15.12 8.86 -10.35
CA THR A 196 -14.83 7.78 -11.31
C THR A 196 -13.88 6.74 -10.68
N ALA A 197 -12.76 7.19 -10.10
CA ALA A 197 -11.78 6.29 -9.47
C ALA A 197 -12.40 5.48 -8.33
N THR A 198 -13.27 6.11 -7.52
CA THR A 198 -13.92 5.47 -6.39
C THR A 198 -14.74 4.25 -6.82
N VAL A 199 -15.43 4.32 -7.95
CA VAL A 199 -16.24 3.22 -8.48
C VAL A 199 -15.39 2.25 -9.31
N ALA A 200 -14.51 2.77 -10.17
CA ALA A 200 -13.72 1.96 -11.10
C ALA A 200 -12.65 1.10 -10.44
N CYS A 201 -12.14 1.50 -9.26
CA CYS A 201 -11.15 0.70 -8.54
C CYS A 201 -11.74 -0.56 -7.89
N VAL A 202 -13.04 -0.61 -7.56
CA VAL A 202 -13.63 -1.78 -6.86
C VAL A 202 -13.50 -3.07 -7.67
N PRO A 203 -13.82 -3.13 -8.97
CA PRO A 203 -13.63 -4.34 -9.77
C PRO A 203 -12.17 -4.80 -9.86
N THR A 204 -11.20 -3.90 -9.70
CA THR A 204 -9.78 -4.28 -9.79
C THR A 204 -9.34 -5.17 -8.62
N TRP A 205 -10.07 -5.18 -7.49
CA TRP A 205 -9.77 -6.05 -6.36
C TRP A 205 -10.02 -7.52 -6.66
N HIS A 206 -10.66 -7.82 -7.80
CA HIS A 206 -10.87 -9.17 -8.33
C HIS A 206 -9.69 -9.68 -9.16
N GLU A 207 -8.65 -8.88 -9.38
CA GLU A 207 -7.50 -9.32 -10.16
C GLU A 207 -6.75 -10.46 -9.47
N ASP A 208 -6.27 -11.38 -10.28
CA ASP A 208 -5.50 -12.53 -9.82
C ASP A 208 -4.00 -12.21 -9.85
N PHE A 209 -3.39 -12.15 -8.67
CA PHE A 209 -1.96 -11.87 -8.48
C PHE A 209 -1.14 -13.13 -8.21
N ARG A 210 -1.72 -14.33 -8.27
CA ARG A 210 -1.00 -15.59 -7.95
C ARG A 210 0.25 -15.77 -8.80
N GLN A 211 0.16 -15.44 -10.09
CA GLN A 211 1.31 -15.50 -11.00
C GLN A 211 2.36 -14.42 -10.72
N ASP A 212 1.93 -13.23 -10.29
CA ASP A 212 2.83 -12.14 -9.92
C ASP A 212 3.61 -12.50 -8.65
N LEU A 213 2.92 -12.99 -7.61
CA LEU A 213 3.53 -13.40 -6.35
C LEU A 213 4.55 -14.54 -6.52
N ALA A 214 4.28 -15.49 -7.41
CA ALA A 214 5.19 -16.61 -7.70
C ALA A 214 6.53 -16.16 -8.30
N ARG A 215 6.59 -14.95 -8.84
CA ARG A 215 7.82 -14.37 -9.43
C ARG A 215 8.65 -13.55 -8.43
N ILE A 216 8.15 -13.34 -7.21
CA ILE A 216 8.87 -12.57 -6.19
C ILE A 216 10.02 -13.41 -5.66
N ASP A 217 11.24 -12.98 -5.92
CA ASP A 217 12.51 -13.64 -5.58
C ASP A 217 13.34 -12.85 -4.56
N ILE A 218 12.76 -11.80 -3.97
CA ILE A 218 13.37 -10.95 -2.93
C ILE A 218 12.70 -11.19 -1.57
N PRO A 219 13.38 -10.84 -0.45
CA PRO A 219 12.76 -10.93 0.87
C PRO A 219 11.44 -10.19 0.94
N ALA A 220 10.43 -10.85 1.50
CA ALA A 220 9.08 -10.29 1.66
C ALA A 220 8.58 -10.36 3.11
N LEU A 221 7.83 -9.34 3.52
CA LEU A 221 7.13 -9.28 4.81
C LEU A 221 5.64 -9.10 4.55
N VAL A 222 4.83 -9.90 5.22
CA VAL A 222 3.36 -9.77 5.23
C VAL A 222 2.92 -9.42 6.64
N LEU A 223 2.22 -8.30 6.79
CA LEU A 223 1.59 -7.85 8.03
C LEU A 223 0.08 -7.83 7.84
N HIS A 224 -0.70 -8.50 8.69
CA HIS A 224 -2.15 -8.55 8.55
C HIS A 224 -2.84 -8.60 9.90
N GLY A 225 -3.94 -7.87 10.05
CA GLY A 225 -4.78 -7.95 11.25
C GLY A 225 -5.69 -9.17 11.21
N ASP A 226 -5.83 -9.90 12.34
CA ASP A 226 -6.73 -11.06 12.41
C ASP A 226 -8.22 -10.66 12.53
N ALA A 227 -8.50 -9.39 12.84
CA ALA A 227 -9.85 -8.83 12.87
C ALA A 227 -10.15 -7.91 11.66
N ASP A 228 -9.43 -8.09 10.54
CA ASP A 228 -9.65 -7.33 9.30
C ASP A 228 -10.99 -7.70 8.67
N ARG A 229 -11.94 -6.75 8.68
CA ARG A 229 -13.30 -6.91 8.12
C ARG A 229 -13.42 -6.47 6.67
N ILE A 230 -12.36 -5.89 6.08
CA ILE A 230 -12.33 -5.45 4.69
C ILE A 230 -11.68 -6.51 3.81
N VAL A 231 -10.50 -6.98 4.21
CA VAL A 231 -9.73 -8.01 3.52
C VAL A 231 -9.39 -9.11 4.52
N PRO A 232 -10.14 -10.21 4.54
CA PRO A 232 -9.89 -11.29 5.51
C PRO A 232 -8.47 -11.85 5.38
N ALA A 233 -7.74 -11.94 6.49
CA ALA A 233 -6.36 -12.42 6.51
C ALA A 233 -6.23 -13.83 5.91
N SER A 234 -7.23 -14.69 6.11
CA SER A 234 -7.29 -16.05 5.57
C SER A 234 -7.43 -16.10 4.04
N ALA A 235 -8.13 -15.13 3.46
CA ALA A 235 -8.30 -15.03 2.01
C ALA A 235 -7.10 -14.35 1.32
N SER A 236 -6.27 -13.62 2.06
CA SER A 236 -5.21 -12.79 1.47
C SER A 236 -3.85 -12.95 2.13
N GLY A 237 -3.54 -12.28 3.24
CA GLY A 237 -2.19 -12.20 3.81
C GLY A 237 -1.58 -13.55 4.13
N GLN A 238 -2.33 -14.49 4.71
CA GLN A 238 -1.85 -15.84 4.98
C GLN A 238 -1.48 -16.58 3.70
N ARG A 239 -2.29 -16.45 2.66
CA ARG A 239 -2.05 -17.08 1.35
C ARG A 239 -0.93 -16.39 0.56
N THR A 240 -0.82 -15.06 0.66
CA THR A 240 0.32 -14.32 0.09
C THR A 240 1.64 -14.84 0.66
N ALA A 241 1.71 -15.03 1.98
CA ALA A 241 2.91 -15.56 2.62
C ALA A 241 3.24 -17.01 2.22
N GLN A 242 2.25 -17.81 1.86
CA GLN A 242 2.45 -19.18 1.35
C GLN A 242 2.98 -19.20 -0.10
N LEU A 243 2.53 -18.23 -0.92
CA LEU A 243 2.90 -18.17 -2.34
C LEU A 243 4.26 -17.50 -2.57
N VAL A 244 4.63 -16.51 -1.76
CA VAL A 244 5.92 -15.85 -1.86
C VAL A 244 6.96 -16.63 -1.08
N LYS A 245 7.92 -17.23 -1.76
CA LYS A 245 8.94 -18.08 -1.15
C LYS A 245 9.75 -17.31 -0.10
N GLY A 246 9.72 -17.83 1.12
CA GLY A 246 10.48 -17.25 2.24
C GLY A 246 9.87 -15.96 2.81
N ALA A 247 8.64 -15.63 2.47
CA ALA A 247 7.95 -14.51 3.09
C ALA A 247 7.73 -14.73 4.58
N ARG A 248 7.96 -13.69 5.37
CA ARG A 248 7.67 -13.67 6.79
C ARG A 248 6.25 -13.17 7.01
N LEU A 249 5.41 -13.93 7.70
CA LEU A 249 4.05 -13.53 8.08
C LEU A 249 4.01 -13.09 9.54
N ILE A 250 3.40 -11.94 9.79
CA ILE A 250 3.06 -11.43 11.12
C ILE A 250 1.56 -11.15 11.16
N ILE A 251 0.87 -11.79 12.09
CA ILE A 251 -0.53 -11.51 12.37
C ILE A 251 -0.61 -10.56 13.56
N VAL A 252 -1.22 -9.40 13.35
CA VAL A 252 -1.46 -8.39 14.38
C VAL A 252 -2.76 -8.73 15.08
N LYS A 253 -2.67 -9.07 16.37
CA LYS A 253 -3.81 -9.49 17.16
C LYS A 253 -4.82 -8.37 17.34
N ASP A 254 -6.12 -8.69 17.18
CA ASP A 254 -7.24 -7.76 17.24
C ASP A 254 -7.11 -6.59 16.22
N GLY A 255 -6.19 -6.73 15.25
CA GLY A 255 -5.90 -5.72 14.24
C GLY A 255 -7.03 -5.62 13.20
N PRO A 256 -7.63 -4.42 12.98
CA PRO A 256 -8.57 -4.17 11.90
C PRO A 256 -7.81 -4.02 10.57
N HIS A 257 -8.51 -3.64 9.49
CA HIS A 257 -7.86 -3.36 8.21
C HIS A 257 -6.76 -2.29 8.34
N ALA A 258 -7.04 -1.22 9.06
CA ALA A 258 -6.13 -0.08 9.27
C ALA A 258 -5.10 -0.30 10.39
N ILE A 259 -4.40 -1.43 10.41
CA ILE A 259 -3.34 -1.68 11.42
C ILE A 259 -2.24 -0.62 11.40
N THR A 260 -1.98 -0.01 10.28
CA THR A 260 -1.03 1.12 10.13
C THR A 260 -1.36 2.30 11.04
N TRP A 261 -2.65 2.52 11.31
CA TRP A 261 -3.13 3.57 12.21
C TRP A 261 -3.38 3.08 13.62
N THR A 262 -4.08 1.95 13.76
CA THR A 262 -4.58 1.47 15.07
C THR A 262 -3.52 0.71 15.86
N HIS A 263 -2.53 0.10 15.19
CA HIS A 263 -1.45 -0.67 15.78
C HIS A 263 -0.05 -0.19 15.30
N PRO A 264 0.20 1.14 15.31
CA PRO A 264 1.41 1.70 14.69
C PRO A 264 2.69 1.22 15.38
N GLY A 265 2.66 0.96 16.69
CA GLY A 265 3.83 0.45 17.42
C GLY A 265 4.30 -0.91 16.91
N GLU A 266 3.36 -1.84 16.74
CA GLU A 266 3.63 -3.20 16.25
C GLU A 266 4.04 -3.18 14.76
N VAL A 267 3.31 -2.44 13.94
CA VAL A 267 3.61 -2.30 12.51
C VAL A 267 4.97 -1.65 12.29
N ASN A 268 5.29 -0.56 13.00
CA ASN A 268 6.56 0.13 12.84
C ASN A 268 7.74 -0.72 13.35
N ALA A 269 7.58 -1.45 14.46
CA ALA A 269 8.61 -2.34 14.97
C ALA A 269 8.94 -3.44 13.95
N GLU A 270 7.94 -4.09 13.36
CA GLU A 270 8.15 -5.14 12.38
C GLU A 270 8.70 -4.61 11.05
N LEU A 271 8.25 -3.43 10.60
CA LEU A 271 8.84 -2.75 9.45
C LEU A 271 10.33 -2.46 9.69
N LEU A 272 10.67 -1.80 10.79
CA LEU A 272 12.06 -1.43 11.09
C LEU A 272 12.96 -2.66 11.29
N ASN A 273 12.47 -3.72 11.93
CA ASN A 273 13.18 -4.99 12.05
C ASN A 273 13.47 -5.61 10.69
N PHE A 274 12.48 -5.59 9.79
CA PHE A 274 12.63 -6.15 8.45
C PHE A 274 13.53 -5.30 7.55
N LEU A 275 13.42 -3.98 7.62
CA LEU A 275 14.21 -3.05 6.81
C LEU A 275 15.70 -3.05 7.22
N GLY A 276 15.99 -3.24 8.52
CA GLY A 276 17.31 -3.02 9.11
C GLY A 276 17.58 -1.53 9.38
N LYS A 277 18.58 -1.24 10.22
CA LYS A 277 18.97 0.14 10.53
C LYS A 277 19.80 0.72 9.38
N ALA A 278 19.30 1.75 8.72
CA ALA A 278 20.02 2.45 7.63
C ALA A 278 21.34 3.10 8.10
N GLN A 279 21.50 3.35 9.39
CA GLN A 279 22.74 3.91 9.98
C GLN A 279 23.92 2.92 10.08
N ALA A 280 23.68 1.61 10.13
CA ALA A 280 24.75 0.62 10.25
C ALA A 280 25.61 0.52 8.98
N GLU A 281 25.04 0.79 7.83
CA GLU A 281 25.76 0.74 6.54
C GLU A 281 26.64 1.98 6.28
N ARG A 282 26.29 3.16 6.84
CA ARG A 282 27.11 4.37 6.75
C ARG A 282 28.37 4.31 7.62
N ALA A 283 28.33 3.63 8.77
CA ALA A 283 29.48 3.47 9.64
C ALA A 283 30.54 2.49 9.06
N ALA A 284 30.07 1.47 8.33
CA ALA A 284 30.98 0.52 7.67
C ALA A 284 31.63 1.08 6.39
N ALA A 285 31.00 2.06 5.74
CA ALA A 285 31.54 2.72 4.54
C ALA A 285 32.44 3.95 4.87
N ALA A 286 32.47 4.42 6.13
CA ALA A 286 33.16 5.63 6.56
C ALA A 286 34.41 5.36 7.38
N THR A 287 34.94 4.13 7.45
CA THR A 287 36.28 3.87 8.00
C THR A 287 37.32 4.12 6.89
N PRO A 288 38.07 5.26 6.91
CA PRO A 288 39.22 5.41 6.04
C PRO A 288 40.28 4.44 6.52
N ASN A 289 40.88 3.75 5.58
CA ASN A 289 42.10 2.98 5.76
C ASN A 289 43.25 3.97 6.08
N GLU A 290 43.41 4.34 7.36
CA GLU A 290 44.63 4.98 7.86
C GLU A 290 45.46 3.95 8.57
N ALA A 291 46.26 3.26 7.80
CA ALA A 291 47.50 2.67 8.26
C ALA A 291 48.38 2.42 7.04
N VAL A 292 49.29 3.34 6.77
CA VAL A 292 50.69 3.07 6.38
C VAL A 292 51.41 4.42 6.20
N ALA A 293 52.19 4.80 7.15
CA ALA A 293 53.57 5.27 6.97
C ALA A 293 54.30 5.25 8.33
#